data_3df6e8cab7a27922c2fc7702087fad94
#
_entry.id   3df6e8cab7a27922c2fc7702087fad94
#
_cell.length_a   1.000
_cell.length_b   1.000
_cell.length_c   1.000
_cell.angle_alpha   90.00
_cell.angle_beta   90.00
_cell.angle_gamma   90.00
#
_symmetry.space_group_name_H-M   'P 1'
#
loop_
_entity.id
_entity.type
_entity.pdbx_description
1 polymer ?
#
loop_
_entity_poly.entity_id
_entity_poly.type
_entity_poly.pdbx_seq_one_letter_code
_entity_poly.pdbx_strand_id
1 'polypeptide(L)'
;WKRLDISNDGFIRTTDDYHVRRVQQIFKKIYENGDIYKGKYEGWYCTPCESFWPEGQLVEGNCPDCGRKVEWTEEEAYFFRLSKYADRLLKLYEDVPDFIQPSKRKNEMVAFIKSGLEDLCVSRTTFRWGIPVDFDERHVVYVWIDALTNYITKLGFPEEKDGLFGR
;
A
#
# COMPACT_ATOMS: atom_id res chain seq x y z
N TRP A 1 -20.62 7.81 -15.14
CA TRP A 1 -21.42 6.94 -14.26
C TRP A 1 -22.87 6.87 -14.77
N LYS A 2 -23.51 8.02 -15.11
CA LYS A 2 -24.89 8.05 -15.65
C LYS A 2 -25.10 7.12 -16.83
N ARG A 3 -24.11 6.95 -17.75
CA ARG A 3 -24.20 6.05 -18.90
C ARG A 3 -24.24 4.57 -18.53
N LEU A 4 -23.77 4.22 -17.35
CA LEU A 4 -23.71 2.86 -16.84
C LEU A 4 -24.77 2.60 -15.76
N ASP A 5 -25.65 3.58 -15.54
CA ASP A 5 -26.69 3.55 -14.50
C ASP A 5 -26.14 3.19 -13.09
N ILE A 6 -24.95 3.72 -12.79
CA ILE A 6 -24.29 3.50 -11.50
C ILE A 6 -24.80 4.56 -10.53
N SER A 7 -25.47 4.12 -9.46
CA SER A 7 -25.79 4.94 -8.30
C SER A 7 -24.61 4.90 -7.30
N ASN A 8 -24.25 6.05 -6.76
CA ASN A 8 -23.24 6.16 -5.70
C ASN A 8 -23.61 7.28 -4.74
N ASP A 9 -23.40 7.07 -3.44
CA ASP A 9 -23.63 8.07 -2.38
C ASP A 9 -22.46 9.04 -2.24
N GLY A 10 -21.31 8.70 -2.79
CA GLY A 10 -20.14 9.55 -2.77
C GLY A 10 -19.09 9.15 -3.80
N PHE A 11 -18.22 10.07 -4.08
CA PHE A 11 -17.11 9.90 -5.01
C PHE A 11 -15.83 10.45 -4.39
N ILE A 12 -14.69 9.83 -4.64
CA ILE A 12 -13.38 10.29 -4.20
C ILE A 12 -12.38 10.16 -5.34
N ARG A 13 -11.45 11.09 -5.40
CA ARG A 13 -10.23 11.00 -6.21
C ARG A 13 -9.04 11.07 -5.29
N THR A 14 -8.04 10.26 -5.55
CA THR A 14 -6.78 10.29 -4.78
C THR A 14 -6.00 11.59 -4.95
N THR A 15 -6.39 12.41 -5.93
CA THR A 15 -5.88 13.77 -6.15
C THR A 15 -6.65 14.86 -5.39
N ASP A 16 -7.72 14.51 -4.67
CA ASP A 16 -8.48 15.50 -3.89
C ASP A 16 -7.65 15.95 -2.68
N ASP A 17 -7.54 17.26 -2.45
CA ASP A 17 -6.71 17.84 -1.39
C ASP A 17 -6.99 17.27 -0.01
N TYR A 18 -8.25 16.99 0.28
CA TYR A 18 -8.61 16.40 1.57
C TYR A 18 -8.08 14.96 1.69
N HIS A 19 -8.11 14.16 0.60
CA HIS A 19 -7.54 12.83 0.60
C HIS A 19 -6.02 12.88 0.81
N VAL A 20 -5.33 13.75 0.08
CA VAL A 20 -3.87 13.96 0.21
C VAL A 20 -3.50 14.25 1.67
N ARG A 21 -4.17 15.22 2.31
CA ARG A 21 -3.91 15.55 3.72
C ARG A 21 -4.17 14.37 4.66
N ARG A 22 -5.21 13.59 4.41
CA ARG A 22 -5.55 12.42 5.22
C ARG A 22 -4.52 11.30 5.08
N VAL A 23 -4.07 11.03 3.87
CA VAL A 23 -2.99 10.05 3.63
C VAL A 23 -1.71 10.45 4.36
N GLN A 24 -1.33 11.72 4.31
CA GLN A 24 -0.18 12.25 5.04
C GLN A 24 -0.33 12.05 6.55
N GLN A 25 -1.48 12.36 7.13
CA GLN A 25 -1.77 12.16 8.55
C GLN A 25 -1.70 10.68 8.95
N ILE A 26 -2.27 9.80 8.12
CA ILE A 26 -2.24 8.34 8.35
C ILE A 26 -0.80 7.83 8.30
N PHE A 27 -0.06 8.19 7.27
CA PHE A 27 1.33 7.77 7.09
C PHE A 27 2.20 8.22 8.27
N LYS A 28 2.08 9.49 8.68
CA LYS A 28 2.78 10.04 9.83
C LYS A 28 2.42 9.31 11.12
N LYS A 29 1.14 9.07 11.37
CA LYS A 29 0.68 8.34 12.56
C LYS A 29 1.26 6.93 12.62
N ILE A 30 1.28 6.21 11.50
CA ILE A 30 1.86 4.86 11.42
C ILE A 30 3.37 4.92 11.66
N TYR A 31 4.05 5.95 11.14
CA TYR A 31 5.48 6.18 11.37
C TYR A 31 5.77 6.48 12.85
N GLU A 32 5.02 7.39 13.47
CA GLU A 32 5.16 7.73 14.90
C GLU A 32 4.90 6.54 15.83
N ASN A 33 4.04 5.61 15.42
CA ASN A 33 3.81 4.34 16.13
C ASN A 33 4.97 3.33 15.97
N GLY A 34 5.99 3.63 15.14
CA GLY A 34 7.11 2.74 14.86
C GLY A 34 6.78 1.57 13.92
N ASP A 35 5.63 1.63 13.23
CA ASP A 35 5.21 0.63 12.26
C ASP A 35 5.67 0.95 10.83
N ILE A 36 6.20 2.15 10.59
CA ILE A 36 6.97 2.50 9.40
C ILE A 36 8.40 2.84 9.82
N TYR A 37 9.37 2.37 9.06
CA TYR A 37 10.79 2.65 9.27
C TYR A 37 11.48 2.94 7.95
N LYS A 38 12.60 3.67 8.01
CA LYS A 38 13.43 3.97 6.87
C LYS A 38 14.44 2.85 6.64
N GLY A 39 14.58 2.43 5.40
CA GLY A 39 15.49 1.39 4.96
C GLY A 39 15.96 1.62 3.53
N LYS A 40 16.58 0.62 2.96
CA LYS A 40 17.01 0.62 1.57
C LYS A 40 16.26 -0.47 0.82
N TYR A 41 15.79 -0.13 -0.35
CA TYR A 41 15.26 -1.09 -1.29
C TYR A 41 16.31 -1.35 -2.38
N GLU A 42 16.72 -2.58 -2.51
CA GLU A 42 17.73 -2.98 -3.48
C GLU A 42 17.16 -4.05 -4.41
N GLY A 43 17.46 -3.93 -5.68
CA GLY A 43 16.97 -4.92 -6.64
C GLY A 43 17.22 -4.54 -8.09
N TRP A 44 16.88 -5.46 -8.98
CA TRP A 44 16.93 -5.25 -10.41
C TRP A 44 15.72 -4.43 -10.85
N TYR A 45 15.96 -3.20 -11.28
CA TYR A 45 14.93 -2.24 -11.65
C TYR A 45 14.76 -2.13 -13.16
N CYS A 46 13.53 -2.22 -13.62
CA CYS A 46 13.15 -1.94 -14.99
C CYS A 46 12.55 -0.53 -15.09
N THR A 47 13.32 0.43 -15.59
CA THR A 47 12.87 1.82 -15.72
C THR A 47 11.58 1.99 -16.54
N PRO A 48 11.42 1.31 -17.71
CA PRO A 48 10.19 1.46 -18.49
C PRO A 48 8.93 0.86 -17.88
N CYS A 49 9.09 -0.17 -17.02
CA CYS A 49 7.95 -0.80 -16.33
C CYS A 49 7.77 -0.25 -14.91
N GLU A 50 8.73 0.58 -14.44
CA GLU A 50 8.77 1.11 -13.06
C GLU A 50 8.65 0.00 -12.00
N SER A 51 9.27 -1.16 -12.26
CA SER A 51 9.13 -2.38 -11.46
C SER A 51 10.48 -2.93 -11.03
N PHE A 52 10.54 -3.37 -9.78
CA PHE A 52 11.65 -4.16 -9.27
C PHE A 52 11.38 -5.65 -9.44
N TRP A 53 12.44 -6.40 -9.70
CA TRP A 53 12.40 -7.83 -9.89
C TRP A 53 13.45 -8.53 -9.05
N PRO A 54 13.10 -9.59 -8.33
CA PRO A 54 14.09 -10.52 -7.77
C PRO A 54 14.91 -11.15 -8.88
N GLU A 55 16.18 -11.40 -8.63
CA GLU A 55 17.10 -12.00 -9.62
C GLU A 55 16.54 -13.28 -10.25
N GLY A 56 15.93 -14.14 -9.43
CA GLY A 56 15.35 -15.41 -9.89
C GLY A 56 14.13 -15.29 -10.79
N GLN A 57 13.56 -14.09 -10.97
CA GLN A 57 12.45 -13.83 -11.88
C GLN A 57 12.87 -13.19 -13.20
N LEU A 58 14.14 -12.80 -13.32
CA LEU A 58 14.65 -12.26 -14.56
C LEU A 58 14.72 -13.33 -15.65
N VAL A 59 14.38 -12.94 -16.87
CA VAL A 59 14.50 -13.79 -18.06
C VAL A 59 15.77 -13.40 -18.80
N GLU A 60 16.80 -14.26 -18.74
CA GLU A 60 18.13 -13.98 -19.33
C GLU A 60 18.71 -12.62 -18.88
N GLY A 61 18.49 -12.24 -17.61
CA GLY A 61 18.96 -10.96 -17.06
C GLY A 61 18.13 -9.73 -17.49
N ASN A 62 16.95 -9.96 -18.06
CA ASN A 62 16.06 -8.91 -18.52
C ASN A 62 14.71 -8.93 -17.74
N CYS A 63 13.97 -7.82 -17.85
CA CYS A 63 12.65 -7.68 -17.29
C CYS A 63 11.66 -8.72 -17.89
N PRO A 64 10.98 -9.52 -17.06
CA PRO A 64 10.06 -10.55 -17.57
C PRO A 64 8.84 -9.97 -18.30
N ASP A 65 8.43 -8.71 -17.97
CA ASP A 65 7.26 -8.09 -18.57
C ASP A 65 7.53 -7.50 -19.94
N CYS A 66 8.67 -6.82 -20.12
CA CYS A 66 8.93 -6.07 -21.36
C CYS A 66 10.19 -6.52 -22.12
N GLY A 67 10.96 -7.47 -21.57
CA GLY A 67 12.17 -8.00 -22.19
C GLY A 67 13.37 -7.03 -22.22
N ARG A 68 13.27 -5.84 -21.64
CA ARG A 68 14.35 -4.85 -21.63
C ARG A 68 15.34 -5.14 -20.50
N LYS A 69 16.55 -4.62 -20.66
CA LYS A 69 17.59 -4.71 -19.61
C LYS A 69 17.09 -4.06 -18.32
N VAL A 70 17.43 -4.71 -17.22
CA VAL A 70 17.26 -4.17 -15.87
C VAL A 70 18.61 -3.72 -15.32
N GLU A 71 18.56 -2.76 -14.39
CA GLU A 71 19.75 -2.21 -13.74
C GLU A 71 19.65 -2.46 -12.24
N TRP A 72 20.76 -2.82 -11.61
CA TRP A 72 20.80 -2.92 -10.16
C TRP A 72 20.69 -1.52 -9.55
N THR A 73 19.67 -1.31 -8.75
CA THR A 73 19.36 -0.02 -8.15
C THR A 73 19.18 -0.17 -6.66
N GLU A 74 19.75 0.77 -5.91
CA GLU A 74 19.54 0.95 -4.49
C GLU A 74 18.79 2.25 -4.28
N GLU A 75 17.65 2.19 -3.58
CA GLU A 75 16.82 3.34 -3.30
C GLU A 75 16.51 3.41 -1.80
N GLU A 76 16.70 4.58 -1.18
CA GLU A 76 16.19 4.84 0.16
C GLU A 76 14.65 4.85 0.13
N ALA A 77 14.03 4.11 1.02
CA ALA A 77 12.58 4.00 1.07
C ALA A 77 12.06 3.82 2.50
N TYR A 78 10.78 4.11 2.71
CA TYR A 78 10.07 3.74 3.93
C TYR A 78 9.40 2.38 3.75
N PHE A 79 9.44 1.57 4.81
CA PHE A 79 8.86 0.22 4.87
C PHE A 79 7.83 0.14 5.99
N PHE A 80 6.68 -0.44 5.69
CA PHE A 80 5.66 -0.78 6.67
C PHE A 80 5.92 -2.18 7.23
N ARG A 81 5.96 -2.31 8.56
CA ARG A 81 6.19 -3.57 9.28
C ARG A 81 4.98 -4.50 9.20
N LEU A 82 4.63 -4.97 8.00
CA LEU A 82 3.50 -5.88 7.81
C LEU A 82 3.72 -7.19 8.55
N SER A 83 4.96 -7.67 8.61
CA SER A 83 5.36 -8.87 9.35
C SER A 83 4.89 -8.87 10.82
N LYS A 84 4.92 -7.70 11.48
CA LYS A 84 4.47 -7.51 12.87
C LYS A 84 2.98 -7.83 13.07
N TYR A 85 2.18 -7.78 12.01
CA TYR A 85 0.73 -7.90 12.08
C TYR A 85 0.21 -9.32 11.82
N ALA A 86 1.08 -10.29 11.48
CA ALA A 86 0.69 -11.65 11.11
C ALA A 86 -0.22 -12.31 12.16
N ASP A 87 0.22 -12.36 13.42
CA ASP A 87 -0.53 -13.00 14.51
C ASP A 87 -1.87 -12.31 14.78
N ARG A 88 -1.88 -10.96 14.70
CA ARG A 88 -3.11 -10.17 14.89
C ARG A 88 -4.13 -10.42 13.79
N LEU A 89 -3.68 -10.57 12.54
CA LEU A 89 -4.54 -10.89 11.40
C LEU A 89 -5.11 -12.30 11.53
N LEU A 90 -4.27 -13.29 11.88
CA LEU A 90 -4.73 -14.66 12.10
C LEU A 90 -5.78 -14.72 13.21
N LYS A 91 -5.50 -14.03 14.33
CA LYS A 91 -6.46 -13.95 15.45
C LYS A 91 -7.77 -13.26 15.03
N LEU A 92 -7.73 -12.19 14.27
CA LEU A 92 -8.94 -11.54 13.75
C LEU A 92 -9.81 -12.51 12.94
N TYR A 93 -9.19 -13.33 12.08
CA TYR A 93 -9.92 -14.29 11.25
C TYR A 93 -10.46 -15.50 12.03
N GLU A 94 -9.89 -15.77 13.21
CA GLU A 94 -10.44 -16.72 14.16
C GLU A 94 -11.62 -16.14 14.93
N ASP A 95 -11.45 -14.94 15.50
CA ASP A 95 -12.45 -14.25 16.32
C ASP A 95 -13.69 -13.82 15.50
N VAL A 96 -13.49 -13.49 14.22
CA VAL A 96 -14.55 -13.05 13.29
C VAL A 96 -14.56 -13.94 12.05
N PRO A 97 -15.18 -15.14 12.13
CA PRO A 97 -15.11 -16.14 11.05
C PRO A 97 -15.61 -15.66 9.69
N ASP A 98 -16.56 -14.72 9.67
CA ASP A 98 -17.18 -14.21 8.46
C ASP A 98 -16.50 -12.95 7.90
N PHE A 99 -15.36 -12.53 8.48
CA PHE A 99 -14.62 -11.36 8.04
C PHE A 99 -14.16 -11.48 6.57
N ILE A 100 -13.81 -12.69 6.14
CA ILE A 100 -13.47 -12.99 4.74
C ILE A 100 -14.41 -14.05 4.19
N GLN A 101 -15.13 -13.71 3.13
CA GLN A 101 -16.05 -14.60 2.42
C GLN A 101 -15.65 -14.72 0.93
N PRO A 102 -15.86 -15.86 0.28
CA PRO A 102 -16.24 -17.16 0.85
C PRO A 102 -15.06 -17.84 1.57
N SER A 103 -15.33 -18.92 2.29
CA SER A 103 -14.33 -19.65 3.09
C SER A 103 -13.07 -20.04 2.33
N LYS A 104 -13.18 -20.33 1.02
CA LYS A 104 -12.02 -20.58 0.15
C LYS A 104 -11.03 -19.42 0.18
N ARG A 105 -11.51 -18.17 0.08
CA ARG A 105 -10.65 -16.97 0.13
C ARG A 105 -10.04 -16.75 1.51
N LYS A 106 -10.81 -17.04 2.57
CA LYS A 106 -10.25 -17.04 3.93
C LYS A 106 -9.07 -18.01 4.05
N ASN A 107 -9.22 -19.24 3.54
CA ASN A 107 -8.16 -20.24 3.61
C ASN A 107 -6.91 -19.84 2.82
N GLU A 108 -7.07 -19.24 1.63
CA GLU A 108 -5.98 -18.67 0.84
C GLU A 108 -5.22 -17.58 1.60
N MET A 109 -5.96 -16.64 2.23
CA MET A 109 -5.34 -15.55 3.03
C MET A 109 -4.63 -16.07 4.27
N VAL A 110 -5.23 -17.03 4.98
CA VAL A 110 -4.60 -17.66 6.15
C VAL A 110 -3.32 -18.40 5.75
N ALA A 111 -3.35 -19.14 4.63
CA ALA A 111 -2.16 -19.83 4.12
C ALA A 111 -1.06 -18.82 3.73
N PHE A 112 -1.41 -17.74 3.08
CA PHE A 112 -0.48 -16.67 2.72
C PHE A 112 0.16 -16.02 3.95
N ILE A 113 -0.63 -15.70 4.98
CA ILE A 113 -0.06 -15.11 6.21
C ILE A 113 0.86 -16.10 6.92
N LYS A 114 0.47 -17.39 6.98
CA LYS A 114 1.28 -18.45 7.61
C LYS A 114 2.57 -18.78 6.85
N SER A 115 2.65 -18.47 5.56
CA SER A 115 3.90 -18.62 4.80
C SER A 115 4.96 -17.57 5.15
N GLY A 116 4.59 -16.55 5.93
CA GLY A 116 5.45 -15.44 6.35
C GLY A 116 5.09 -14.16 5.59
N LEU A 117 4.82 -13.09 6.35
CA LEU A 117 4.62 -11.76 5.79
C LEU A 117 5.95 -11.01 5.77
N GLU A 118 6.25 -10.39 4.64
CA GLU A 118 7.38 -9.48 4.49
C GLU A 118 6.94 -8.03 4.68
N ASP A 119 7.87 -7.18 5.13
CA ASP A 119 7.63 -5.75 5.25
C ASP A 119 7.48 -5.12 3.87
N LEU A 120 6.53 -4.18 3.74
CA LEU A 120 6.19 -3.58 2.45
C LEU A 120 6.88 -2.24 2.26
N CYS A 121 7.49 -2.04 1.10
CA CYS A 121 7.94 -0.73 0.67
C CYS A 121 6.73 0.19 0.45
N VAL A 122 6.69 1.32 1.16
CA VAL A 122 5.53 2.24 1.17
C VAL A 122 5.88 3.66 0.72
N SER A 123 7.10 3.90 0.26
CA SER A 123 7.49 5.16 -0.36
C SER A 123 8.47 4.97 -1.51
N ARG A 124 8.63 6.01 -2.34
CA ARG A 124 9.56 6.08 -3.46
C ARG A 124 10.24 7.43 -3.52
N THR A 125 11.45 7.48 -4.08
CA THR A 125 12.20 8.70 -4.37
C THR A 125 12.47 8.91 -5.86
N THR A 126 12.27 7.87 -6.68
CA THR A 126 12.57 7.85 -8.12
C THR A 126 11.65 8.74 -8.95
N PHE A 127 10.48 9.09 -8.44
CA PHE A 127 9.54 10.00 -9.09
C PHE A 127 8.96 11.00 -8.09
N ARG A 128 8.45 12.13 -8.61
CA ARG A 128 7.93 13.23 -7.78
C ARG A 128 6.41 13.39 -7.85
N TRP A 129 5.75 12.63 -8.72
CA TRP A 129 4.29 12.66 -8.81
C TRP A 129 3.68 11.77 -7.75
N GLY A 130 2.73 12.28 -7.00
CA GLY A 130 2.03 11.56 -5.94
C GLY A 130 1.93 12.39 -4.66
N ILE A 131 1.56 11.75 -3.56
CA ILE A 131 1.43 12.39 -2.25
C ILE A 131 2.80 12.45 -1.58
N PRO A 132 3.37 13.65 -1.33
CA PRO A 132 4.66 13.74 -0.64
C PRO A 132 4.51 13.31 0.83
N VAL A 133 5.55 12.67 1.36
CA VAL A 133 5.66 12.42 2.79
C VAL A 133 5.96 13.74 3.48
N ASP A 134 5.06 14.21 4.37
CA ASP A 134 5.08 15.58 4.92
C ASP A 134 6.35 15.91 5.75
N PHE A 135 6.96 14.91 6.35
CA PHE A 135 8.19 15.06 7.15
C PHE A 135 9.48 14.69 6.38
N ASP A 136 9.36 14.19 5.14
CA ASP A 136 10.50 13.94 4.23
C ASP A 136 10.05 14.06 2.77
N GLU A 137 10.00 15.28 2.26
CA GLU A 137 9.47 15.63 0.93
C GLU A 137 10.24 15.01 -0.25
N ARG A 138 11.40 14.38 0.01
CA ARG A 138 12.13 13.61 -1.01
C ARG A 138 11.38 12.33 -1.38
N HIS A 139 10.51 11.84 -0.48
CA HIS A 139 9.73 10.63 -0.65
C HIS A 139 8.29 10.95 -1.04
N VAL A 140 7.77 10.12 -1.93
CA VAL A 140 6.36 10.09 -2.31
C VAL A 140 5.74 8.81 -1.74
N VAL A 141 4.55 8.92 -1.18
CA VAL A 141 3.80 7.76 -0.67
C VAL A 141 3.52 6.80 -1.82
N TYR A 142 3.84 5.52 -1.61
CA TYR A 142 3.63 4.51 -2.63
C TYR A 142 2.15 4.15 -2.78
N VAL A 143 1.77 3.81 -4.01
CA VAL A 143 0.37 3.67 -4.46
C VAL A 143 -0.53 2.85 -3.52
N TRP A 144 -0.01 1.82 -2.87
CA TRP A 144 -0.85 0.95 -2.02
C TRP A 144 -1.37 1.66 -0.79
N ILE A 145 -0.57 2.48 -0.11
CA ILE A 145 -1.06 3.30 1.02
C ILE A 145 -2.05 4.34 0.51
N ASP A 146 -1.72 5.06 -0.57
CA ASP A 146 -2.59 6.07 -1.18
C ASP A 146 -3.93 5.43 -1.60
N ALA A 147 -3.88 4.43 -2.47
CA ALA A 147 -5.08 3.83 -3.05
C ALA A 147 -5.97 3.14 -2.01
N LEU A 148 -5.40 2.40 -1.04
CA LEU A 148 -6.20 1.67 -0.05
C LEU A 148 -6.83 2.59 0.99
N THR A 149 -6.18 3.69 1.35
CA THR A 149 -6.76 4.63 2.32
C THR A 149 -7.96 5.40 1.79
N ASN A 150 -8.21 5.42 0.47
CA ASN A 150 -9.38 6.10 -0.07
C ASN A 150 -10.70 5.56 0.51
N TYR A 151 -10.76 4.27 0.83
CA TYR A 151 -11.95 3.65 1.42
C TYR A 151 -12.33 4.29 2.75
N ILE A 152 -11.35 4.53 3.61
CA ILE A 152 -11.58 5.12 4.94
C ILE A 152 -11.62 6.66 4.90
N THR A 153 -10.82 7.30 4.03
CA THR A 153 -10.84 8.77 3.91
C THR A 153 -12.18 9.27 3.37
N LYS A 154 -12.80 8.52 2.45
CA LYS A 154 -14.15 8.85 1.97
C LYS A 154 -15.21 8.77 3.07
N LEU A 155 -15.01 7.91 4.07
CA LEU A 155 -15.90 7.78 5.23
C LEU A 155 -15.63 8.81 6.33
N GLY A 156 -14.67 9.74 6.12
CA GLY A 156 -14.36 10.82 7.06
C GLY A 156 -13.26 10.53 8.07
N PHE A 157 -12.53 9.40 7.92
CA PHE A 157 -11.39 9.13 8.80
C PHE A 157 -10.26 10.18 8.59
N PRO A 158 -9.57 10.64 9.66
CA PRO A 158 -9.70 10.28 11.08
C PRO A 158 -10.55 11.24 11.93
N GLU A 159 -11.07 12.34 11.40
CA GLU A 159 -11.45 13.50 12.24
C GLU A 159 -12.92 13.97 12.12
N GLU A 160 -13.69 13.40 11.20
CA GLU A 160 -15.08 13.85 11.06
C GLU A 160 -15.98 13.17 12.09
N LYS A 161 -16.37 13.93 13.12
CA LYS A 161 -17.34 13.49 14.15
C LYS A 161 -18.67 13.03 13.54
N ASP A 162 -19.02 13.56 12.36
CA ASP A 162 -20.23 13.23 11.62
C ASP A 162 -19.98 12.28 10.44
N GLY A 163 -18.73 11.80 10.26
CA GLY A 163 -18.37 10.85 9.24
C GLY A 163 -18.98 9.47 9.47
N LEU A 164 -19.12 8.69 8.39
CA LEU A 164 -19.60 7.31 8.46
C LEU A 164 -18.59 6.35 9.09
N PHE A 165 -17.35 6.80 9.29
CA PHE A 165 -16.31 6.03 9.93
C PHE A 165 -16.55 5.98 11.45
N GLY A 166 -16.80 4.78 11.98
CA GLY A 166 -17.07 4.57 13.42
C GLY A 166 -18.53 4.33 13.78
N ARG A 167 -19.41 4.19 12.78
CA ARG A 167 -20.82 3.76 12.97
C ARG A 167 -20.97 2.25 12.85
#